data_88d9c4740f5259606c1e2168b260ab5c
#
_entry.id   88d9c4740f5259606c1e2168b260ab5c
#
_cell.length_a   1.000
_cell.length_b   1.000
_cell.length_c   1.000
_cell.angle_alpha   90.00
_cell.angle_beta   90.00
_cell.angle_gamma   90.00
#
_symmetry.space_group_name_H-M   'P 1'
#
loop_
_entity.id
_entity.type
_entity.pdbx_description
1 polymer ?
#
loop_
_entity_poly.entity_id
_entity_poly.type
_entity_poly.pdbx_seq_one_letter_code
_entity_poly.pdbx_strand_id
1 'polypeptide(L)'
;MSINGLKVGKIKKVLIVDDNSAILDIVSELVSNAGYSPLTASGGKEALEKASAERPDLILLDINMPDIDGWTVLRKLKEEGITDETKVMMLTATTDVGTDIFGLQDVVSGYIRKPFNNKELSDRLRAMLEEETPLPEKVSTDGKGVFSWLSRRRAARPEGMEKALRSAKKYELRRGLSYLVEEQKASRSFEIFVDQVTHNIQGLCITRQYPATVRQEWGLEETPIIWLSNQLGKVYVNPTNIGILGDTVIRFIEKSDDSVVMIDGIEFLIVNNGFDKVLKMIHRITDAIMEYKSRLILSVDPRALDLRELALLERNMEIIDGSVTTVPQLAR
;
A
#
# COMPACT_ATOMS: atom_id res chain seq x y z
N MET A 1 38.10 -10.65 40.19
CA MET A 1 36.85 -9.88 40.20
C MET A 1 36.59 -9.44 38.78
N SER A 2 35.72 -10.16 38.06
CA SER A 2 35.39 -9.88 36.67
C SER A 2 34.22 -8.89 36.62
N ILE A 3 34.44 -7.77 35.98
CA ILE A 3 33.42 -6.76 35.76
C ILE A 3 32.73 -7.07 34.43
N ASN A 4 31.47 -7.44 34.54
CA ASN A 4 30.38 -7.50 33.55
C ASN A 4 30.75 -7.22 32.08
N GLY A 5 30.59 -8.26 31.26
CA GLY A 5 30.55 -8.17 29.81
C GLY A 5 29.26 -7.46 29.30
N LEU A 6 29.31 -6.16 29.27
CA LEU A 6 28.43 -5.40 28.36
C LEU A 6 28.93 -5.69 26.95
N LYS A 7 28.16 -6.45 26.17
CA LYS A 7 28.30 -6.50 24.72
C LYS A 7 28.10 -5.05 24.23
N VAL A 8 29.17 -4.36 23.90
CA VAL A 8 29.11 -3.11 23.15
C VAL A 8 28.54 -3.48 21.77
N GLY A 9 27.27 -3.27 21.59
CA GLY A 9 26.62 -3.48 20.28
C GLY A 9 27.33 -2.59 19.24
N LYS A 10 27.55 -3.12 18.05
CA LYS A 10 28.11 -2.35 16.93
C LYS A 10 27.21 -1.12 16.72
N ILE A 11 27.81 0.09 16.76
CA ILE A 11 27.04 1.33 16.48
C ILE A 11 26.52 1.23 15.07
N LYS A 12 25.20 1.35 14.90
CA LYS A 12 24.53 1.27 13.61
C LYS A 12 24.83 2.51 12.77
N LYS A 13 25.10 2.29 11.48
CA LYS A 13 25.43 3.32 10.50
C LYS A 13 24.16 3.76 9.75
N VAL A 14 23.95 5.07 9.61
CA VAL A 14 22.85 5.66 8.87
C VAL A 14 23.42 6.53 7.74
N LEU A 15 23.20 6.15 6.50
CA LEU A 15 23.56 6.95 5.33
C LEU A 15 22.43 7.92 5.02
N ILE A 16 22.74 9.21 5.00
CA ILE A 16 21.83 10.32 4.72
C ILE A 16 22.15 10.84 3.33
N VAL A 17 21.19 10.83 2.45
CA VAL A 17 21.35 11.22 1.04
C VAL A 17 20.40 12.35 0.72
N ASP A 18 20.95 13.53 0.41
CA ASP A 18 20.19 14.74 0.11
C ASP A 18 21.11 15.73 -0.64
N ASP A 19 20.63 16.42 -1.67
CA ASP A 19 21.44 17.43 -2.37
C ASP A 19 21.54 18.76 -1.62
N ASN A 20 20.74 18.94 -0.58
CA ASN A 20 20.77 20.10 0.29
C ASN A 20 21.67 19.89 1.52
N SER A 21 22.83 20.58 1.53
CA SER A 21 23.80 20.48 2.61
C SER A 21 23.24 20.82 4.00
N ALA A 22 22.31 21.78 4.09
CA ALA A 22 21.69 22.14 5.37
C ALA A 22 20.82 20.99 5.92
N ILE A 23 20.17 20.21 5.07
CA ILE A 23 19.42 19.01 5.47
C ILE A 23 20.40 17.94 5.93
N LEU A 24 21.50 17.70 5.20
CA LEU A 24 22.54 16.77 5.62
C LEU A 24 23.08 17.08 7.00
N ASP A 25 23.37 18.35 7.30
CA ASP A 25 23.89 18.80 8.60
C ASP A 25 22.88 18.55 9.73
N ILE A 26 21.63 18.99 9.54
CA ILE A 26 20.55 18.85 10.54
C ILE A 26 20.28 17.36 10.82
N VAL A 27 20.13 16.55 9.76
CA VAL A 27 19.81 15.12 9.91
C VAL A 27 20.99 14.36 10.52
N SER A 28 22.25 14.73 10.18
CA SER A 28 23.44 14.13 10.77
C SER A 28 23.53 14.38 12.27
N GLU A 29 23.22 15.60 12.71
CA GLU A 29 23.14 15.94 14.13
C GLU A 29 22.07 15.10 14.86
N LEU A 30 20.88 14.98 14.26
CA LEU A 30 19.78 14.18 14.82
C LEU A 30 20.13 12.69 14.92
N VAL A 31 20.76 12.13 13.90
CA VAL A 31 21.24 10.74 13.86
C VAL A 31 22.28 10.51 14.95
N SER A 32 23.26 11.44 15.11
CA SER A 32 24.28 11.40 16.15
C SER A 32 23.68 11.49 17.55
N ASN A 33 22.73 12.41 17.76
CA ASN A 33 22.05 12.59 19.04
C ASN A 33 21.17 11.37 19.41
N ALA A 34 20.71 10.60 18.42
CA ALA A 34 20.01 9.35 18.63
C ALA A 34 20.94 8.15 18.92
N GLY A 35 22.27 8.34 18.91
CA GLY A 35 23.28 7.31 19.23
C GLY A 35 23.73 6.47 18.04
N TYR A 36 23.45 6.89 16.80
CA TYR A 36 23.87 6.22 15.57
C TYR A 36 25.03 6.95 14.89
N SER A 37 25.72 6.28 13.97
CA SER A 37 26.83 6.84 13.19
C SER A 37 26.32 7.39 11.85
N PRO A 38 26.28 8.72 11.65
CA PRO A 38 25.85 9.29 10.38
C PRO A 38 26.95 9.19 9.31
N LEU A 39 26.53 8.88 8.09
CA LEU A 39 27.28 9.03 6.85
C LEU A 39 26.45 9.92 5.93
N THR A 40 27.09 10.81 5.18
CA THR A 40 26.38 11.73 4.29
C THR A 40 26.74 11.49 2.84
N ALA A 41 25.81 11.70 1.91
CA ALA A 41 26.03 11.76 0.48
C ALA A 41 25.23 12.92 -0.11
N SER A 42 25.84 13.72 -0.94
CA SER A 42 25.26 14.93 -1.55
C SER A 42 24.55 14.67 -2.87
N GLY A 43 24.39 13.41 -3.28
CA GLY A 43 23.71 13.01 -4.50
C GLY A 43 23.71 11.50 -4.69
N GLY A 44 22.98 11.06 -5.74
CA GLY A 44 22.73 9.65 -5.97
C GLY A 44 23.96 8.83 -6.32
N LYS A 45 24.95 9.39 -7.04
CA LYS A 45 26.20 8.68 -7.34
C LYS A 45 27.00 8.39 -6.09
N GLU A 46 27.22 9.40 -5.26
CA GLU A 46 27.93 9.27 -4.00
C GLU A 46 27.23 8.32 -3.05
N ALA A 47 25.88 8.34 -3.07
CA ALA A 47 25.06 7.43 -2.27
C ALA A 47 25.31 5.96 -2.63
N LEU A 48 25.37 5.62 -3.92
CA LEU A 48 25.64 4.25 -4.38
C LEU A 48 27.04 3.78 -3.99
N GLU A 49 28.07 4.61 -4.17
CA GLU A 49 29.44 4.31 -3.80
C GLU A 49 29.55 4.06 -2.28
N LYS A 50 29.00 4.95 -1.46
CA LYS A 50 29.03 4.83 0.01
C LYS A 50 28.18 3.67 0.50
N ALA A 51 27.02 3.42 -0.05
CA ALA A 51 26.19 2.28 0.34
C ALA A 51 26.89 0.94 0.08
N SER A 52 27.58 0.81 -1.05
CA SER A 52 28.35 -0.38 -1.39
C SER A 52 29.58 -0.56 -0.51
N ALA A 53 30.32 0.52 -0.22
CA ALA A 53 31.56 0.46 0.57
C ALA A 53 31.30 0.30 2.07
N GLU A 54 30.33 1.04 2.63
CA GLU A 54 30.11 1.17 4.07
C GLU A 54 29.05 0.22 4.63
N ARG A 55 28.20 -0.35 3.76
CA ARG A 55 27.07 -1.24 4.14
C ARG A 55 26.30 -0.70 5.34
N PRO A 56 25.60 0.45 5.19
CA PRO A 56 24.87 1.06 6.30
C PRO A 56 23.68 0.20 6.74
N ASP A 57 23.28 0.32 8.01
CA ASP A 57 22.10 -0.38 8.53
C ASP A 57 20.79 0.27 8.05
N LEU A 58 20.84 1.59 7.75
CA LEU A 58 19.71 2.36 7.22
C LEU A 58 20.20 3.41 6.22
N ILE A 59 19.45 3.62 5.15
CA ILE A 59 19.62 4.74 4.22
C ILE A 59 18.40 5.65 4.33
N LEU A 60 18.63 6.95 4.61
CA LEU A 60 17.64 8.02 4.46
C LEU A 60 17.87 8.63 3.08
N LEU A 61 16.94 8.47 2.16
CA LEU A 61 17.16 8.79 0.74
C LEU A 61 16.16 9.84 0.26
N ASP A 62 16.66 11.00 -0.13
CA ASP A 62 15.83 11.99 -0.82
C ASP A 62 15.42 11.49 -2.21
N ILE A 63 14.20 11.86 -2.60
CA ILE A 63 13.66 11.50 -3.90
C ILE A 63 14.17 12.47 -4.98
N ASN A 64 14.16 13.78 -4.67
CA ASN A 64 14.39 14.82 -5.66
C ASN A 64 15.85 15.31 -5.62
N MET A 65 16.72 14.66 -6.37
CA MET A 65 18.11 15.05 -6.50
C MET A 65 18.46 15.36 -7.96
N PRO A 66 19.36 16.33 -8.25
CA PRO A 66 19.59 16.81 -9.60
C PRO A 66 20.46 15.86 -10.46
N ASP A 67 21.25 14.97 -9.84
CA ASP A 67 22.14 14.05 -10.56
C ASP A 67 21.46 12.72 -10.92
N ILE A 68 21.02 11.99 -9.91
CA ILE A 68 20.25 10.75 -10.02
C ILE A 68 19.15 10.81 -8.99
N ASP A 69 17.89 10.69 -9.40
CA ASP A 69 16.75 10.67 -8.50
C ASP A 69 16.79 9.47 -7.54
N GLY A 70 16.14 9.64 -6.37
CA GLY A 70 16.16 8.63 -5.31
C GLY A 70 15.56 7.27 -5.72
N TRP A 71 14.63 7.25 -6.67
CA TRP A 71 14.06 5.99 -7.15
C TRP A 71 15.04 5.20 -8.00
N THR A 72 15.80 5.90 -8.84
CA THR A 72 16.87 5.30 -9.64
C THR A 72 18.00 4.79 -8.72
N VAL A 73 18.36 5.52 -7.66
CA VAL A 73 19.30 5.04 -6.63
C VAL A 73 18.76 3.77 -5.97
N LEU A 74 17.52 3.77 -5.50
CA LEU A 74 16.90 2.63 -4.83
C LEU A 74 16.88 1.38 -5.73
N ARG A 75 16.58 1.55 -7.02
CA ARG A 75 16.59 0.46 -8.00
C ARG A 75 17.97 -0.17 -8.12
N LYS A 76 19.03 0.64 -8.22
CA LYS A 76 20.40 0.15 -8.30
C LYS A 76 20.84 -0.54 -7.00
N LEU A 77 20.49 0.01 -5.84
CA LEU A 77 20.74 -0.62 -4.54
C LEU A 77 20.11 -2.01 -4.45
N LYS A 78 18.90 -2.17 -5.01
CA LYS A 78 18.21 -3.46 -5.10
C LYS A 78 18.90 -4.42 -6.06
N GLU A 79 19.24 -3.96 -7.25
CA GLU A 79 19.97 -4.76 -8.27
C GLU A 79 21.31 -5.26 -7.74
N GLU A 80 22.00 -4.47 -6.92
CA GLU A 80 23.26 -4.82 -6.27
C GLU A 80 23.08 -5.65 -4.96
N GLY A 81 21.84 -5.97 -4.56
CA GLY A 81 21.53 -6.76 -3.36
C GLY A 81 21.84 -6.03 -2.03
N ILE A 82 22.05 -4.71 -2.06
CA ILE A 82 22.36 -3.93 -0.85
C ILE A 82 21.13 -3.85 0.06
N THR A 83 19.95 -3.79 -0.54
CA THR A 83 18.66 -3.69 0.18
C THR A 83 18.26 -4.97 0.92
N ASP A 84 18.96 -6.08 0.71
CA ASP A 84 18.71 -7.33 1.44
C ASP A 84 19.12 -7.24 2.92
N GLU A 85 20.11 -6.38 3.22
CA GLU A 85 20.65 -6.18 4.58
C GLU A 85 20.47 -4.74 5.09
N THR A 86 20.23 -3.78 4.19
CA THR A 86 20.10 -2.35 4.48
C THR A 86 18.64 -1.91 4.37
N LYS A 87 18.09 -1.33 5.42
CA LYS A 87 16.75 -0.71 5.37
C LYS A 87 16.83 0.63 4.61
N VAL A 88 15.79 0.97 3.85
CA VAL A 88 15.72 2.25 3.13
C VAL A 88 14.47 3.02 3.52
N MET A 89 14.64 4.26 3.95
CA MET A 89 13.58 5.21 4.24
C MET A 89 13.68 6.38 3.26
N MET A 90 12.60 6.62 2.52
CA MET A 90 12.53 7.71 1.56
C MET A 90 12.19 9.03 2.25
N LEU A 91 12.91 10.10 1.92
CA LEU A 91 12.59 11.47 2.29
C LEU A 91 11.90 12.15 1.10
N THR A 92 10.74 12.77 1.31
CA THR A 92 9.96 13.34 0.20
C THR A 92 9.42 14.72 0.52
N ALA A 93 9.60 15.66 -0.39
CA ALA A 93 8.99 17.00 -0.31
C ALA A 93 7.55 17.01 -0.85
N THR A 94 7.19 16.07 -1.71
CA THR A 94 5.89 15.98 -2.35
C THR A 94 5.15 14.71 -1.97
N THR A 95 3.84 14.78 -2.02
CA THR A 95 2.92 13.64 -1.91
C THR A 95 2.85 12.84 -3.22
N ASP A 96 3.36 13.40 -4.31
CA ASP A 96 3.46 12.73 -5.62
C ASP A 96 4.74 11.88 -5.65
N VAL A 97 4.61 10.69 -5.15
CA VAL A 97 5.60 9.62 -5.40
C VAL A 97 5.24 9.08 -6.78
N GLY A 98 6.00 9.51 -7.78
CA GLY A 98 5.69 9.25 -9.20
C GLY A 98 5.59 7.76 -9.55
N THR A 99 5.19 7.48 -10.78
CA THR A 99 4.99 6.13 -11.37
C THR A 99 6.23 5.23 -11.37
N ASP A 100 7.40 5.76 -11.02
CA ASP A 100 8.69 5.05 -11.03
C ASP A 100 8.90 4.05 -9.87
N ILE A 101 7.93 3.94 -8.95
CA ILE A 101 7.99 3.07 -7.76
C ILE A 101 7.80 1.59 -8.08
N PHE A 102 7.45 1.26 -9.30
CA PHE A 102 7.08 -0.09 -9.68
C PHE A 102 8.21 -1.11 -9.47
N GLY A 103 7.94 -2.05 -8.56
CA GLY A 103 8.90 -3.11 -8.19
C GLY A 103 9.86 -2.74 -7.07
N LEU A 104 9.78 -1.53 -6.48
CA LEU A 104 10.65 -1.06 -5.40
C LEU A 104 9.94 -0.92 -4.05
N GLN A 105 8.62 -1.10 -4.00
CA GLN A 105 7.82 -0.96 -2.78
C GLN A 105 8.22 -1.95 -1.68
N ASP A 106 8.73 -3.13 -2.08
CA ASP A 106 9.19 -4.18 -1.17
C ASP A 106 10.50 -3.81 -0.46
N VAL A 107 11.21 -2.87 -1.04
CA VAL A 107 12.55 -2.46 -0.60
C VAL A 107 12.49 -1.25 0.32
N VAL A 108 11.44 -0.41 0.16
CA VAL A 108 11.26 0.77 1.00
C VAL A 108 10.72 0.36 2.37
N SER A 109 11.51 0.60 3.40
CA SER A 109 11.12 0.32 4.79
C SER A 109 10.21 1.41 5.38
N GLY A 110 10.18 2.61 4.80
CA GLY A 110 9.32 3.71 5.23
C GLY A 110 9.51 5.00 4.46
N TYR A 111 8.67 5.98 4.77
CA TYR A 111 8.71 7.33 4.19
C TYR A 111 8.65 8.39 5.29
N ILE A 112 9.33 9.51 5.09
CA ILE A 112 9.17 10.73 5.89
C ILE A 112 8.93 11.90 4.96
N ARG A 113 7.93 12.72 5.30
CA ARG A 113 7.59 13.92 4.54
C ARG A 113 8.41 15.11 5.04
N LYS A 114 9.05 15.83 4.13
CA LYS A 114 9.65 17.14 4.39
C LYS A 114 8.55 18.26 4.36
N PRO A 115 8.56 19.24 5.30
CA PRO A 115 9.44 19.32 6.45
C PRO A 115 9.01 18.36 7.57
N PHE A 116 9.96 17.68 8.18
CA PHE A 116 9.77 16.81 9.35
C PHE A 116 10.31 17.48 10.61
N ASN A 117 9.75 17.13 11.76
CA ASN A 117 10.27 17.58 13.04
C ASN A 117 11.27 16.56 13.63
N ASN A 118 12.10 17.06 14.55
CA ASN A 118 13.17 16.26 15.16
C ASN A 118 12.65 15.00 15.87
N LYS A 119 11.50 15.13 16.54
CA LYS A 119 10.89 14.01 17.27
C LYS A 119 10.42 12.92 16.29
N GLU A 120 9.74 13.30 15.23
CA GLU A 120 9.25 12.36 14.21
C GLU A 120 10.40 11.55 13.60
N LEU A 121 11.49 12.22 13.19
CA LEU A 121 12.66 11.52 12.64
C LEU A 121 13.30 10.60 13.66
N SER A 122 13.50 11.06 14.91
CA SER A 122 14.11 10.26 15.98
C SER A 122 13.27 9.02 16.32
N ASP A 123 11.95 9.16 16.43
CA ASP A 123 11.03 8.04 16.69
C ASP A 123 11.08 7.01 15.56
N ARG A 124 11.18 7.46 14.32
CA ARG A 124 11.31 6.60 13.13
C ARG A 124 12.65 5.85 13.08
N LEU A 125 13.75 6.55 13.38
CA LEU A 125 15.09 5.94 13.44
C LEU A 125 15.10 4.80 14.46
N ARG A 126 14.55 5.03 15.66
CA ARG A 126 14.45 4.01 16.70
C ARG A 126 13.60 2.82 16.27
N ALA A 127 12.41 3.07 15.77
CA ALA A 127 11.52 2.00 15.27
C ALA A 127 12.20 1.15 14.20
N MET A 128 13.01 1.74 13.33
CA MET A 128 13.70 1.00 12.27
C MET A 128 14.98 0.31 12.74
N LEU A 129 15.69 0.87 13.70
CA LEU A 129 17.00 0.38 14.09
C LEU A 129 17.01 -0.42 15.40
N GLU A 130 16.09 -0.16 16.35
CA GLU A 130 16.05 -0.82 17.67
C GLU A 130 15.08 -1.99 17.74
N GLU A 131 14.01 -1.99 16.93
CA GLU A 131 13.16 -3.18 16.83
C GLU A 131 13.93 -4.29 16.11
N GLU A 132 14.23 -5.38 16.82
CA GLU A 132 14.51 -6.69 16.24
C GLU A 132 13.21 -7.22 15.60
N THR A 133 12.73 -6.56 14.57
CA THR A 133 11.80 -7.20 13.65
C THR A 133 12.64 -8.20 12.88
N PRO A 134 12.40 -9.52 12.99
CA PRO A 134 13.09 -10.48 12.12
C PRO A 134 12.91 -9.96 10.70
N LEU A 135 14.02 -9.75 9.98
CA LEU A 135 13.96 -9.63 8.53
C LEU A 135 13.08 -10.78 8.06
N PRO A 136 12.06 -10.58 7.23
CA PRO A 136 11.23 -11.66 6.76
C PRO A 136 12.19 -12.75 6.27
N GLU A 137 12.06 -13.96 6.84
CA GLU A 137 12.86 -15.13 6.44
C GLU A 137 12.97 -15.11 4.93
N LYS A 138 14.18 -15.34 4.42
CA LYS A 138 14.50 -15.36 2.99
C LYS A 138 13.43 -16.15 2.24
N VAL A 139 12.40 -15.44 1.81
CA VAL A 139 11.47 -15.98 0.83
C VAL A 139 12.29 -16.01 -0.45
N SER A 140 12.53 -17.24 -0.91
CA SER A 140 13.28 -17.57 -2.11
C SER A 140 13.09 -16.54 -3.22
N THR A 141 14.19 -16.18 -3.87
CA THR A 141 14.38 -15.21 -4.95
C THR A 141 13.55 -15.48 -6.22
N ASP A 142 12.25 -15.65 -6.09
CA ASP A 142 11.30 -15.80 -7.21
C ASP A 142 10.42 -14.57 -7.34
N GLY A 143 10.97 -13.36 -7.42
CA GLY A 143 10.24 -12.16 -7.83
C GLY A 143 8.94 -11.83 -7.06
N LYS A 144 8.81 -12.28 -5.80
CA LYS A 144 7.56 -12.24 -5.02
C LYS A 144 7.65 -11.21 -3.89
N GLY A 145 7.58 -9.95 -4.28
CA GLY A 145 7.44 -8.83 -3.36
C GLY A 145 6.06 -8.72 -2.70
N VAL A 146 5.65 -7.51 -2.30
CA VAL A 146 4.34 -7.18 -1.67
C VAL A 146 3.15 -7.85 -2.38
N PHE A 147 3.32 -8.26 -3.63
CA PHE A 147 2.37 -9.04 -4.41
C PHE A 147 2.60 -10.57 -4.39
N SER A 148 3.41 -11.11 -3.46
CA SER A 148 3.60 -12.59 -3.36
C SER A 148 2.29 -13.32 -3.12
N TRP A 149 1.29 -12.66 -2.54
CA TRP A 149 -0.07 -13.15 -2.40
C TRP A 149 -0.83 -13.26 -3.74
N LEU A 150 -0.45 -12.48 -4.78
CA LEU A 150 -1.04 -12.60 -6.12
C LEU A 150 -0.68 -13.93 -6.81
N SER A 151 0.39 -14.59 -6.39
CA SER A 151 0.89 -15.82 -6.99
C SER A 151 0.60 -17.09 -6.18
N ARG A 152 -0.07 -17.00 -5.03
CA ARG A 152 -0.44 -18.19 -4.25
C ARG A 152 -1.55 -18.96 -4.96
N ARG A 153 -1.17 -19.95 -5.74
CA ARG A 153 -2.08 -21.01 -6.16
C ARG A 153 -2.48 -21.81 -4.92
N ARG A 154 -3.78 -21.95 -4.69
CA ARG A 154 -4.48 -22.87 -3.77
C ARG A 154 -3.58 -23.63 -2.78
N ALA A 155 -3.39 -23.06 -1.59
CA ALA A 155 -3.08 -23.87 -0.40
C ALA A 155 -4.40 -24.43 0.16
N ALA A 156 -4.31 -25.58 0.84
CA ALA A 156 -5.46 -26.26 1.43
C ALA A 156 -6.25 -25.32 2.34
N ARG A 157 -7.57 -25.28 2.17
CA ARG A 157 -8.50 -24.39 2.86
C ARG A 157 -8.69 -24.78 4.33
N PRO A 158 -8.85 -23.82 5.25
CA PRO A 158 -9.33 -24.09 6.61
C PRO A 158 -10.77 -24.65 6.56
N GLU A 159 -11.08 -25.62 7.43
CA GLU A 159 -12.39 -26.31 7.51
C GLU A 159 -13.61 -25.37 7.69
N GLY A 160 -13.43 -24.16 8.25
CA GLY A 160 -14.50 -23.17 8.40
C GLY A 160 -15.00 -22.58 7.07
N MET A 161 -14.15 -22.54 6.04
CA MET A 161 -14.49 -22.00 4.72
C MET A 161 -15.33 -22.97 3.89
N GLU A 162 -15.22 -24.29 4.12
CA GLU A 162 -16.08 -25.30 3.48
C GLU A 162 -17.55 -25.19 3.88
N LYS A 163 -17.83 -24.69 5.09
CA LYS A 163 -19.20 -24.50 5.58
C LYS A 163 -19.89 -23.28 4.94
N ALA A 164 -19.12 -22.22 4.65
CA ALA A 164 -19.60 -21.03 3.95
C ALA A 164 -19.85 -21.29 2.44
N LEU A 165 -19.05 -22.15 1.81
CA LEU A 165 -19.23 -22.60 0.42
C LEU A 165 -20.51 -23.44 0.18
N ARG A 166 -21.16 -23.89 1.22
CA ARG A 166 -22.45 -24.63 1.14
C ARG A 166 -23.68 -23.72 1.19
N SER A 167 -23.51 -22.44 1.50
CA SER A 167 -24.59 -21.46 1.38
C SER A 167 -24.72 -21.02 -0.08
N ALA A 168 -25.95 -20.85 -0.59
CA ALA A 168 -26.17 -20.29 -1.92
C ALA A 168 -25.60 -18.86 -1.97
N LYS A 169 -24.93 -18.52 -3.07
CA LYS A 169 -24.42 -17.16 -3.31
C LYS A 169 -25.56 -16.15 -3.17
N LYS A 170 -25.38 -15.19 -2.28
CA LYS A 170 -26.42 -14.20 -1.95
C LYS A 170 -26.51 -13.09 -2.99
N TYR A 171 -25.36 -12.68 -3.55
CA TYR A 171 -25.25 -11.59 -4.51
C TYR A 171 -24.61 -12.07 -5.82
N GLU A 172 -25.30 -11.88 -6.92
CA GLU A 172 -24.79 -12.25 -8.24
C GLU A 172 -24.26 -11.01 -8.96
N LEU A 173 -22.94 -10.80 -8.90
CA LEU A 173 -22.27 -9.73 -9.63
C LEU A 173 -21.77 -10.26 -10.97
N ARG A 174 -22.19 -9.61 -12.07
CA ARG A 174 -21.72 -9.94 -13.43
C ARG A 174 -20.27 -9.49 -13.63
N ARG A 175 -19.50 -10.30 -14.34
CA ARG A 175 -18.12 -9.97 -14.69
C ARG A 175 -18.07 -8.81 -15.69
N GLY A 176 -17.05 -7.95 -15.54
CA GLY A 176 -16.84 -6.78 -16.38
C GLY A 176 -17.70 -5.59 -16.00
N LEU A 177 -18.39 -5.63 -14.86
CA LEU A 177 -19.24 -4.53 -14.39
C LEU A 177 -18.72 -3.90 -13.09
N SER A 178 -18.99 -2.62 -12.97
CA SER A 178 -18.75 -1.80 -11.78
C SER A 178 -20.07 -1.49 -11.10
N TYR A 179 -20.11 -1.59 -9.79
CA TYR A 179 -21.29 -1.42 -8.95
C TYR A 179 -21.08 -0.27 -7.98
N LEU A 180 -22.04 0.63 -7.89
CA LEU A 180 -22.10 1.70 -6.91
C LEU A 180 -23.04 1.30 -5.78
N VAL A 181 -22.57 1.34 -4.55
CA VAL A 181 -23.37 1.09 -3.34
C VAL A 181 -23.48 2.41 -2.58
N GLU A 182 -24.69 2.95 -2.55
CA GLU A 182 -24.99 4.17 -1.82
C GLU A 182 -25.33 3.84 -0.36
N GLU A 183 -24.43 4.21 0.54
CA GLU A 183 -24.55 3.90 1.95
C GLU A 183 -23.75 4.88 2.83
N GLN A 184 -24.21 5.09 4.06
CA GLN A 184 -23.50 5.98 5.01
C GLN A 184 -22.29 5.30 5.67
N LYS A 185 -22.31 3.99 5.75
CA LYS A 185 -21.24 3.14 6.27
C LYS A 185 -21.13 1.94 5.36
N ALA A 186 -19.92 1.55 5.01
CA ALA A 186 -19.62 0.50 4.06
C ALA A 186 -20.02 -0.93 4.52
N SER A 187 -21.18 -1.07 5.17
CA SER A 187 -21.63 -2.37 5.69
C SER A 187 -22.12 -3.29 4.58
N ARG A 188 -22.92 -2.75 3.67
CA ARG A 188 -23.48 -3.51 2.56
C ARG A 188 -22.43 -3.86 1.51
N SER A 189 -21.54 -2.92 1.20
CA SER A 189 -20.40 -3.17 0.32
C SER A 189 -19.53 -4.32 0.85
N PHE A 190 -19.27 -4.35 2.16
CA PHE A 190 -18.55 -5.45 2.78
C PHE A 190 -19.32 -6.77 2.71
N GLU A 191 -20.63 -6.80 2.98
CA GLU A 191 -21.45 -8.02 2.82
C GLU A 191 -21.35 -8.58 1.41
N ILE A 192 -21.51 -7.72 0.38
CA ILE A 192 -21.42 -8.11 -1.02
C ILE A 192 -20.02 -8.63 -1.35
N PHE A 193 -18.98 -7.92 -0.90
CA PHE A 193 -17.60 -8.30 -1.14
C PHE A 193 -17.24 -9.64 -0.50
N VAL A 194 -17.61 -9.85 0.76
CA VAL A 194 -17.39 -11.10 1.49
C VAL A 194 -18.11 -12.26 0.81
N ASP A 195 -19.34 -12.07 0.36
CA ASP A 195 -20.08 -13.09 -0.39
C ASP A 195 -19.32 -13.51 -1.68
N GLN A 196 -18.70 -12.56 -2.41
CA GLN A 196 -17.91 -12.91 -3.58
C GLN A 196 -16.64 -13.69 -3.21
N VAL A 197 -15.89 -13.21 -2.20
CA VAL A 197 -14.61 -13.81 -1.78
C VAL A 197 -14.82 -15.22 -1.20
N THR A 198 -15.87 -15.43 -0.43
CA THR A 198 -16.22 -16.75 0.13
C THR A 198 -16.62 -17.74 -0.96
N HIS A 199 -17.08 -17.27 -2.13
CA HIS A 199 -17.39 -18.08 -3.30
C HIS A 199 -16.24 -18.19 -4.31
N ASN A 200 -14.99 -18.08 -3.83
CA ASN A 200 -13.77 -18.37 -4.59
C ASN A 200 -13.36 -17.30 -5.62
N ILE A 201 -13.85 -16.07 -5.47
CA ILE A 201 -13.40 -14.92 -6.25
C ILE A 201 -12.24 -14.26 -5.51
N GLN A 202 -11.16 -13.91 -6.23
CA GLN A 202 -10.02 -13.22 -5.63
C GLN A 202 -10.42 -11.80 -5.24
N GLY A 203 -10.25 -11.44 -3.96
CA GLY A 203 -10.65 -10.13 -3.44
C GLY A 203 -9.48 -9.17 -3.23
N LEU A 204 -9.69 -7.88 -3.50
CA LEU A 204 -8.86 -6.76 -3.04
C LEU A 204 -9.76 -5.74 -2.36
N CYS A 205 -9.50 -5.46 -1.09
CA CYS A 205 -10.25 -4.47 -0.30
C CYS A 205 -9.41 -3.21 -0.11
N ILE A 206 -9.97 -2.06 -0.48
CA ILE A 206 -9.40 -0.73 -0.18
C ILE A 206 -10.38 -0.03 0.77
N THR A 207 -9.92 0.39 1.95
CA THR A 207 -10.82 0.97 2.97
C THR A 207 -10.13 1.97 3.90
N ARG A 208 -10.94 2.82 4.52
CA ARG A 208 -10.56 3.70 5.61
C ARG A 208 -10.55 3.00 6.97
N GLN A 209 -11.18 1.87 7.08
CA GLN A 209 -11.25 1.10 8.33
C GLN A 209 -9.90 0.42 8.62
N TYR A 210 -9.57 0.29 9.90
CA TYR A 210 -8.32 -0.35 10.32
C TYR A 210 -8.29 -1.83 9.91
N PRO A 211 -7.26 -2.32 9.21
CA PRO A 211 -7.25 -3.67 8.64
C PRO A 211 -7.50 -4.80 9.63
N ALA A 212 -6.98 -4.69 10.86
CA ALA A 212 -7.21 -5.73 11.87
C ALA A 212 -8.69 -5.81 12.30
N THR A 213 -9.37 -4.65 12.42
CA THR A 213 -10.81 -4.59 12.68
C THR A 213 -11.61 -5.21 11.56
N VAL A 214 -11.27 -4.86 10.29
CA VAL A 214 -11.92 -5.41 9.10
C VAL A 214 -11.75 -6.93 9.04
N ARG A 215 -10.54 -7.44 9.32
CA ARG A 215 -10.29 -8.89 9.35
C ARG A 215 -11.14 -9.60 10.39
N GLN A 216 -11.18 -9.06 11.59
CA GLN A 216 -11.94 -9.63 12.71
C GLN A 216 -13.46 -9.58 12.47
N GLU A 217 -13.98 -8.47 11.96
CA GLU A 217 -15.42 -8.24 11.78
C GLU A 217 -15.97 -9.04 10.60
N TRP A 218 -15.20 -9.12 9.49
CA TRP A 218 -15.66 -9.67 8.22
C TRP A 218 -15.03 -11.03 7.86
N GLY A 219 -14.13 -11.57 8.67
CA GLY A 219 -13.48 -12.85 8.41
C GLY A 219 -12.54 -12.85 7.19
N LEU A 220 -11.93 -11.71 6.87
CA LEU A 220 -11.08 -11.51 5.68
C LEU A 220 -9.60 -11.78 6.00
N GLU A 221 -9.26 -12.93 6.57
CA GLU A 221 -7.91 -13.25 7.05
C GLU A 221 -6.86 -13.25 5.93
N GLU A 222 -7.19 -13.85 4.79
CA GLU A 222 -6.26 -14.01 3.66
C GLU A 222 -6.46 -12.95 2.56
N THR A 223 -7.50 -12.14 2.66
CA THR A 223 -7.81 -11.12 1.65
C THR A 223 -6.87 -9.93 1.80
N PRO A 224 -6.23 -9.48 0.73
CA PRO A 224 -5.46 -8.25 0.72
C PRO A 224 -6.31 -7.05 1.08
N ILE A 225 -5.85 -6.28 2.07
CA ILE A 225 -6.52 -5.05 2.50
C ILE A 225 -5.52 -3.91 2.40
N ILE A 226 -5.85 -2.89 1.61
CA ILE A 226 -5.13 -1.62 1.53
C ILE A 226 -5.84 -0.62 2.44
N TRP A 227 -5.13 -0.13 3.42
CA TRP A 227 -5.65 0.90 4.32
C TRP A 227 -5.35 2.31 3.78
N LEU A 228 -6.39 3.09 3.51
CA LEU A 228 -6.27 4.50 3.16
C LEU A 228 -5.99 5.31 4.43
N SER A 229 -4.74 5.68 4.66
CA SER A 229 -4.31 6.39 5.86
C SER A 229 -3.18 7.37 5.56
N ASN A 230 -3.15 8.48 6.31
CA ASN A 230 -2.02 9.40 6.32
C ASN A 230 -0.85 8.87 7.16
N GLN A 231 -1.00 7.74 7.84
CA GLN A 231 0.10 7.07 8.53
C GLN A 231 0.98 6.34 7.52
N LEU A 232 2.23 6.10 7.88
CA LEU A 232 3.21 5.45 7.01
C LEU A 232 3.45 4.00 7.47
N GLY A 233 3.42 3.04 6.54
CA GLY A 233 3.64 1.62 6.83
C GLY A 233 3.48 0.74 5.58
N LYS A 234 3.82 -0.56 5.69
CA LYS A 234 3.87 -1.51 4.55
C LYS A 234 2.50 -1.84 3.91
N VAL A 235 1.39 -1.53 4.59
CA VAL A 235 0.02 -1.90 4.16
C VAL A 235 -0.85 -0.67 3.92
N TYR A 236 -0.22 0.51 3.85
CA TYR A 236 -0.93 1.78 3.70
C TYR A 236 -0.68 2.38 2.32
N VAL A 237 -1.73 2.97 1.76
CA VAL A 237 -1.58 3.91 0.65
C VAL A 237 -1.97 5.28 1.17
N ASN A 238 -1.04 6.24 1.04
CA ASN A 238 -1.35 7.62 1.34
C ASN A 238 -2.44 8.08 0.37
N PRO A 239 -3.56 8.65 0.86
CA PRO A 239 -4.67 9.06 0.03
C PRO A 239 -4.30 10.06 -1.07
N THR A 240 -3.20 10.81 -0.92
CA THR A 240 -2.71 11.74 -1.95
C THR A 240 -2.02 11.02 -3.12
N ASN A 241 -1.62 9.75 -2.95
CA ASN A 241 -0.97 8.95 -3.99
C ASN A 241 -1.99 8.19 -4.85
N ILE A 242 -2.94 8.92 -5.40
CA ILE A 242 -4.06 8.36 -6.16
C ILE A 242 -3.62 7.60 -7.42
N GLY A 243 -2.51 8.00 -8.04
CA GLY A 243 -1.91 7.29 -9.18
C GLY A 243 -1.48 5.89 -8.81
N ILE A 244 -0.74 5.75 -7.69
CA ILE A 244 -0.27 4.45 -7.17
C ILE A 244 -1.45 3.56 -6.80
N LEU A 245 -2.48 4.12 -6.16
CA LEU A 245 -3.67 3.37 -5.81
C LEU A 245 -4.33 2.78 -7.05
N GLY A 246 -4.56 3.61 -8.08
CA GLY A 246 -5.16 3.17 -9.34
C GLY A 246 -4.34 2.09 -10.04
N ASP A 247 -3.03 2.28 -10.15
CA ASP A 247 -2.14 1.31 -10.79
C ASP A 247 -2.04 0.00 -9.98
N THR A 248 -2.09 0.06 -8.65
CA THR A 248 -2.13 -1.14 -7.79
C THR A 248 -3.38 -1.96 -8.04
N VAL A 249 -4.54 -1.30 -8.13
CA VAL A 249 -5.82 -1.94 -8.45
C VAL A 249 -5.79 -2.59 -9.83
N ILE A 250 -5.35 -1.86 -10.85
CA ILE A 250 -5.28 -2.36 -12.24
C ILE A 250 -4.38 -3.60 -12.33
N ARG A 251 -3.20 -3.57 -11.72
CA ARG A 251 -2.31 -4.75 -11.68
C ARG A 251 -2.88 -5.95 -10.96
N PHE A 252 -3.63 -5.72 -9.89
CA PHE A 252 -4.34 -6.81 -9.22
C PHE A 252 -5.33 -7.46 -10.18
N ILE A 253 -6.11 -6.65 -10.90
CA ILE A 253 -7.10 -7.10 -11.89
C ILE A 253 -6.42 -7.88 -13.03
N GLU A 254 -5.35 -7.34 -13.61
CA GLU A 254 -4.58 -7.96 -14.70
C GLU A 254 -4.00 -9.34 -14.34
N LYS A 255 -3.60 -9.54 -13.08
CA LYS A 255 -2.98 -10.79 -12.61
C LYS A 255 -3.98 -11.81 -12.08
N SER A 256 -5.24 -11.47 -12.05
CA SER A 256 -6.31 -12.29 -11.47
C SER A 256 -7.18 -12.90 -12.57
N ASP A 257 -7.44 -14.21 -12.51
CA ASP A 257 -8.33 -14.90 -13.46
C ASP A 257 -9.80 -14.52 -13.24
N ASP A 258 -10.20 -14.34 -11.98
CA ASP A 258 -11.55 -13.92 -11.56
C ASP A 258 -11.44 -13.13 -10.26
N SER A 259 -11.79 -11.86 -10.30
CA SER A 259 -11.55 -10.97 -9.17
C SER A 259 -12.68 -9.98 -8.89
N VAL A 260 -12.68 -9.49 -7.65
CA VAL A 260 -13.54 -8.41 -7.18
C VAL A 260 -12.68 -7.41 -6.39
N VAL A 261 -12.81 -6.16 -6.73
CA VAL A 261 -12.21 -5.04 -6.01
C VAL A 261 -13.31 -4.31 -5.26
N MET A 262 -13.08 -3.99 -4.00
CA MET A 262 -13.93 -3.12 -3.21
C MET A 262 -13.17 -1.87 -2.80
N ILE A 263 -13.77 -0.69 -3.00
CA ILE A 263 -13.21 0.60 -2.59
C ILE A 263 -14.21 1.31 -1.69
N ASP A 264 -13.81 1.56 -0.45
CA ASP A 264 -14.47 2.35 0.59
C ASP A 264 -13.61 3.55 0.95
N GLY A 265 -14.21 4.72 1.09
CA GLY A 265 -13.52 5.97 1.44
C GLY A 265 -13.19 6.85 0.24
N ILE A 266 -14.03 6.82 -0.79
CA ILE A 266 -13.95 7.71 -1.95
C ILE A 266 -14.00 9.18 -1.51
N GLU A 267 -14.83 9.52 -0.55
CA GLU A 267 -14.96 10.88 0.02
C GLU A 267 -13.61 11.35 0.58
N PHE A 268 -12.87 10.46 1.25
CA PHE A 268 -11.55 10.78 1.75
C PHE A 268 -10.53 11.01 0.64
N LEU A 269 -10.61 10.23 -0.44
CA LEU A 269 -9.77 10.45 -1.62
C LEU A 269 -10.12 11.78 -2.29
N ILE A 270 -11.39 12.13 -2.38
CA ILE A 270 -11.87 13.41 -2.96
C ILE A 270 -11.36 14.60 -2.14
N VAL A 271 -11.47 14.56 -0.82
CA VAL A 271 -10.97 15.62 0.07
C VAL A 271 -9.47 15.86 -0.11
N ASN A 272 -8.69 14.80 -0.35
CA ASN A 272 -7.24 14.91 -0.48
C ASN A 272 -6.74 15.25 -1.89
N ASN A 273 -7.54 14.99 -2.95
CA ASN A 273 -7.08 15.13 -4.34
C ASN A 273 -7.97 16.01 -5.24
N GLY A 274 -9.18 16.27 -4.80
CA GLY A 274 -10.26 16.85 -5.63
C GLY A 274 -10.99 15.79 -6.46
N PHE A 275 -12.27 16.06 -6.74
CA PHE A 275 -13.18 15.13 -7.41
C PHE A 275 -12.70 14.68 -8.79
N ASP A 276 -12.24 15.60 -9.65
CA ASP A 276 -11.83 15.31 -11.02
C ASP A 276 -10.70 14.27 -11.11
N LYS A 277 -9.72 14.34 -10.19
CA LYS A 277 -8.62 13.37 -10.16
C LYS A 277 -9.10 11.99 -9.73
N VAL A 278 -9.97 11.94 -8.72
CA VAL A 278 -10.56 10.69 -8.23
C VAL A 278 -11.43 10.06 -9.30
N LEU A 279 -12.27 10.84 -9.98
CA LEU A 279 -13.10 10.36 -11.07
C LEU A 279 -12.27 9.77 -12.23
N LYS A 280 -11.15 10.43 -12.61
CA LYS A 280 -10.23 9.89 -13.63
C LYS A 280 -9.61 8.57 -13.20
N MET A 281 -9.23 8.41 -11.93
CA MET A 281 -8.74 7.13 -11.41
C MET A 281 -9.82 6.05 -11.50
N ILE A 282 -11.04 6.36 -11.08
CA ILE A 282 -12.18 5.43 -11.13
C ILE A 282 -12.45 5.00 -12.57
N HIS A 283 -12.44 5.92 -13.54
CA HIS A 283 -12.63 5.59 -14.96
C HIS A 283 -11.55 4.61 -15.46
N ARG A 284 -10.26 4.85 -15.15
CA ARG A 284 -9.18 3.92 -15.50
C ARG A 284 -9.40 2.53 -14.91
N ILE A 285 -9.84 2.46 -13.65
CA ILE A 285 -10.15 1.19 -12.99
C ILE A 285 -11.35 0.52 -13.68
N THR A 286 -12.41 1.27 -13.98
CA THR A 286 -13.62 0.75 -14.67
C THR A 286 -13.29 0.19 -16.04
N ASP A 287 -12.41 0.86 -16.80
CA ASP A 287 -11.92 0.37 -18.09
C ASP A 287 -11.20 -0.98 -17.94
N ALA A 288 -10.31 -1.11 -16.95
CA ALA A 288 -9.63 -2.36 -16.64
C ALA A 288 -10.63 -3.46 -16.18
N ILE A 289 -11.64 -3.12 -15.38
CA ILE A 289 -12.70 -4.04 -14.95
C ILE A 289 -13.41 -4.64 -16.18
N MET A 290 -13.75 -3.82 -17.17
CA MET A 290 -14.40 -4.27 -18.42
C MET A 290 -13.47 -5.16 -19.25
N GLU A 291 -12.21 -4.74 -19.43
CA GLU A 291 -11.22 -5.43 -20.24
C GLU A 291 -10.87 -6.82 -19.67
N TYR A 292 -10.55 -6.89 -18.39
CA TYR A 292 -10.13 -8.13 -17.71
C TYR A 292 -11.27 -8.93 -17.08
N LYS A 293 -12.52 -8.55 -17.36
CA LYS A 293 -13.72 -9.27 -16.87
C LYS A 293 -13.78 -9.42 -15.34
N SER A 294 -13.27 -8.45 -14.60
CA SER A 294 -13.30 -8.38 -13.15
C SER A 294 -14.61 -7.76 -12.62
N ARG A 295 -14.67 -7.37 -11.36
CA ARG A 295 -15.79 -6.66 -10.72
C ARG A 295 -15.27 -5.55 -9.83
N LEU A 296 -15.98 -4.42 -9.80
CA LEU A 296 -15.73 -3.32 -8.87
C LEU A 296 -16.97 -3.11 -8.00
N ILE A 297 -16.77 -2.94 -6.70
CA ILE A 297 -17.77 -2.47 -5.74
C ILE A 297 -17.23 -1.15 -5.18
N LEU A 298 -17.94 -0.05 -5.44
CA LEU A 298 -17.61 1.28 -4.96
C LEU A 298 -18.63 1.68 -3.90
N SER A 299 -18.19 1.87 -2.65
CA SER A 299 -19.02 2.39 -1.56
C SER A 299 -18.91 3.90 -1.50
N VAL A 300 -20.06 4.59 -1.42
CA VAL A 300 -20.11 6.05 -1.36
C VAL A 300 -21.23 6.52 -0.45
N ASP A 301 -20.98 7.56 0.36
CA ASP A 301 -22.03 8.31 1.07
C ASP A 301 -22.57 9.41 0.14
N PRO A 302 -23.79 9.28 -0.40
CA PRO A 302 -24.32 10.26 -1.36
C PRO A 302 -24.47 11.68 -0.77
N ARG A 303 -24.49 11.82 0.57
CA ARG A 303 -24.57 13.13 1.24
C ARG A 303 -23.23 13.89 1.23
N ALA A 304 -22.13 13.21 0.96
CA ALA A 304 -20.79 13.79 0.91
C ALA A 304 -20.43 14.34 -0.48
N LEU A 305 -21.29 14.14 -1.48
CA LEU A 305 -21.12 14.56 -2.87
C LEU A 305 -22.20 15.56 -3.27
N ASP A 306 -21.89 16.43 -4.22
CA ASP A 306 -22.92 17.19 -4.87
C ASP A 306 -23.69 16.34 -5.92
N LEU A 307 -24.86 16.82 -6.37
CA LEU A 307 -25.70 16.10 -7.33
C LEU A 307 -24.99 15.81 -8.64
N ARG A 308 -24.10 16.68 -9.09
CA ARG A 308 -23.33 16.51 -10.32
C ARG A 308 -22.25 15.45 -10.14
N GLU A 309 -21.54 15.48 -9.03
CA GLU A 309 -20.50 14.54 -8.70
C GLU A 309 -21.06 13.12 -8.59
N LEU A 310 -22.17 12.96 -7.88
CA LEU A 310 -22.86 11.67 -7.76
C LEU A 310 -23.30 11.15 -9.13
N ALA A 311 -23.99 11.97 -9.93
CA ALA A 311 -24.44 11.59 -11.27
C ALA A 311 -23.30 11.20 -12.22
N LEU A 312 -22.10 11.76 -12.04
CA LEU A 312 -20.91 11.38 -12.81
C LEU A 312 -20.35 10.02 -12.39
N LEU A 313 -20.44 9.63 -11.12
CA LEU A 313 -20.09 8.30 -10.64
C LEU A 313 -21.09 7.25 -11.09
N GLU A 314 -22.39 7.55 -10.97
CA GLU A 314 -23.48 6.65 -11.37
C GLU A 314 -23.44 6.28 -12.84
N ARG A 315 -23.00 7.19 -13.70
CA ARG A 315 -23.14 7.08 -15.16
C ARG A 315 -22.62 5.78 -15.77
N ASN A 316 -21.57 5.20 -15.19
CA ASN A 316 -20.90 4.02 -15.72
C ASN A 316 -20.94 2.84 -14.73
N MET A 317 -21.86 2.87 -13.76
CA MET A 317 -21.97 1.85 -12.72
C MET A 317 -23.41 1.36 -12.58
N GLU A 318 -23.58 0.12 -12.19
CA GLU A 318 -24.88 -0.40 -11.76
C GLU A 318 -25.10 -0.04 -10.29
N ILE A 319 -26.20 0.66 -10.01
CA ILE A 319 -26.53 1.08 -8.64
C ILE A 319 -27.12 -0.11 -7.90
N ILE A 320 -26.53 -0.44 -6.76
CA ILE A 320 -27.11 -1.40 -5.82
C ILE A 320 -27.82 -0.61 -4.73
N ASP A 321 -29.11 -0.40 -4.92
CA ASP A 321 -30.00 0.15 -3.91
C ASP A 321 -30.49 -0.94 -2.92
N GLY A 322 -31.20 -0.50 -1.87
CA GLY A 322 -31.76 -1.40 -0.85
C GLY A 322 -32.69 -2.51 -1.38
N SER A 323 -33.09 -2.46 -2.66
CA SER A 323 -34.11 -3.31 -3.27
C SER A 323 -33.56 -4.48 -4.08
N VAL A 324 -32.27 -4.52 -4.43
CA VAL A 324 -31.67 -5.65 -5.15
C VAL A 324 -31.46 -6.82 -4.19
N THR A 325 -32.54 -7.51 -3.96
CA THR A 325 -32.55 -8.80 -3.27
C THR A 325 -32.85 -9.86 -4.31
N THR A 326 -31.98 -10.88 -4.33
CA THR A 326 -32.23 -12.21 -4.91
C THR A 326 -32.48 -12.32 -6.41
N VAL A 327 -31.68 -13.21 -7.01
CA VAL A 327 -31.88 -13.89 -8.28
C VAL A 327 -33.37 -14.12 -8.53
N PRO A 328 -33.95 -13.65 -9.66
CA PRO A 328 -35.20 -14.21 -10.12
C PRO A 328 -34.94 -15.70 -10.43
N GLN A 329 -35.50 -16.60 -9.65
CA GLN A 329 -35.63 -17.99 -10.10
C GLN A 329 -36.25 -17.98 -11.49
N LEU A 330 -35.43 -18.22 -12.51
CA LEU A 330 -35.94 -18.58 -13.81
C LEU A 330 -36.81 -19.83 -13.63
N ALA A 331 -38.11 -19.63 -13.62
CA ALA A 331 -39.06 -20.68 -13.77
C ALA A 331 -38.70 -21.47 -15.05
N ARG A 332 -38.63 -22.78 -14.88
CA ARG A 332 -38.40 -23.78 -15.92
C ARG A 332 -39.43 -23.70 -17.07
#